data_8bbfddf95f5e664178c5207788a4ded9
#
_entry.id   8bbfddf95f5e664178c5207788a4ded9
#
_cell.length_a   1.000
_cell.length_b   1.000
_cell.length_c   1.000
_cell.angle_alpha   90.00
_cell.angle_beta   90.00
_cell.angle_gamma   90.00
#
_symmetry.space_group_name_H-M   'P 1'
#
loop_
_entity.id
_entity.type
_entity.pdbx_description
1 polymer ?
#
loop_
_entity_poly.entity_id
_entity_poly.type
_entity_poly.pdbx_seq_one_letter_code
_entity_poly.pdbx_strand_id
1 'polypeptide(L)'
;VIKAFRITLALAVVILILSVVSVPKLPEIKVRAVDKWGHLLAYMSLSFVLFVELAKKYHWSNTYRRWLIPSITICIIYGILMELLQATPLFDRHFEFADMAANSIGVSLGFVLFIGTSAWIKKLYIK
;
A
#
# COMPACT_ATOMS: atom_id res chain seq x y z
N VAL A 1 -7.51 18.19 4.29
CA VAL A 1 -6.72 17.16 3.59
C VAL A 1 -6.65 15.89 4.42
N ILE A 2 -6.20 15.92 5.66
CA ILE A 2 -6.04 14.74 6.55
C ILE A 2 -7.36 13.97 6.72
N LYS A 3 -8.49 14.67 6.90
CA LYS A 3 -9.82 14.04 7.05
C LYS A 3 -10.25 13.21 5.81
N ALA A 4 -9.75 13.54 4.63
CA ALA A 4 -10.09 12.85 3.40
C ALA A 4 -9.33 11.54 3.21
N PHE A 5 -8.17 11.36 3.86
CA PHE A 5 -7.26 10.21 3.71
C PHE A 5 -7.03 9.46 5.02
N ARG A 6 -8.05 9.41 5.89
CA ARG A 6 -7.90 8.83 7.23
C ARG A 6 -7.58 7.34 7.22
N ILE A 7 -8.21 6.58 6.33
CA ILE A 7 -8.01 5.13 6.27
C ILE A 7 -6.64 4.83 5.64
N THR A 8 -6.27 5.55 4.58
CA THR A 8 -4.93 5.45 3.98
C THR A 8 -3.84 5.74 4.99
N LEU A 9 -3.98 6.81 5.78
CA LEU A 9 -3.00 7.16 6.80
C LEU A 9 -2.93 6.12 7.91
N ALA A 10 -4.07 5.58 8.35
CA ALA A 10 -4.10 4.51 9.34
C ALA A 10 -3.39 3.25 8.82
N LEU A 11 -3.66 2.85 7.56
CA LEU A 11 -2.97 1.72 6.93
C LEU A 11 -1.47 1.96 6.80
N ALA A 12 -1.05 3.17 6.40
CA ALA A 12 0.37 3.51 6.33
C ALA A 12 1.05 3.39 7.71
N VAL A 13 0.41 3.86 8.77
CA VAL A 13 0.93 3.71 10.14
C VAL A 13 1.01 2.23 10.56
N VAL A 14 -0.01 1.43 10.23
CA VAL A 14 0.01 -0.01 10.51
C VAL A 14 1.15 -0.70 9.76
N ILE A 15 1.36 -0.38 8.48
CA ILE A 15 2.48 -0.92 7.68
C ILE A 15 3.81 -0.51 8.31
N LEU A 16 3.98 0.74 8.73
CA LEU A 16 5.17 1.21 9.41
C LEU A 16 5.44 0.40 10.69
N ILE A 17 4.42 0.22 11.54
CA ILE A 17 4.56 -0.54 12.79
C ILE A 17 4.95 -1.99 12.48
N LEU A 18 4.28 -2.65 11.54
CA LEU A 18 4.59 -4.02 11.14
C LEU A 18 5.98 -4.15 10.50
N SER A 19 6.46 -3.10 9.83
CA SER A 19 7.80 -3.05 9.24
C SER A 19 8.91 -3.01 10.28
N VAL A 20 8.67 -2.41 11.44
CA VAL A 20 9.67 -2.25 12.51
C VAL A 20 9.55 -3.31 13.61
N VAL A 21 8.43 -4.00 13.71
CA VAL A 21 8.26 -5.08 14.70
C VAL A 21 9.02 -6.32 14.24
N SER A 22 9.92 -6.82 15.10
CA SER A 22 10.65 -8.06 14.86
C SER A 22 9.71 -9.27 14.98
N VAL A 23 9.61 -10.06 13.90
CA VAL A 23 8.85 -11.32 13.92
C VAL A 23 9.68 -12.40 14.63
N PRO A 24 9.10 -13.20 15.56
CA PRO A 24 9.80 -14.34 16.16
C PRO A 24 10.36 -15.28 15.10
N LYS A 25 11.54 -15.87 15.36
CA LYS A 25 12.24 -16.78 14.43
C LYS A 25 11.37 -18.00 14.13
N LEU A 26 10.63 -17.95 13.03
CA LEU A 26 9.95 -19.11 12.42
C LEU A 26 10.90 -19.77 11.39
N PRO A 27 10.67 -21.03 10.97
CA PRO A 27 11.49 -21.70 9.96
C PRO A 27 11.62 -20.84 8.70
N GLU A 28 12.85 -20.58 8.22
CA GLU A 28 13.19 -19.59 7.19
C GLU A 28 12.35 -19.67 5.91
N ILE A 29 12.01 -20.86 5.42
CA ILE A 29 11.28 -21.04 4.16
C ILE A 29 9.82 -20.56 4.27
N LYS A 30 9.16 -20.85 5.38
CA LYS A 30 7.77 -20.41 5.63
C LYS A 30 7.68 -18.91 5.88
N VAL A 31 8.66 -18.33 6.56
CA VAL A 31 8.73 -16.90 6.85
C VAL A 31 8.85 -16.08 5.58
N ARG A 32 9.73 -16.47 4.63
CA ARG A 32 9.94 -15.73 3.38
C ARG A 32 8.68 -15.65 2.50
N ALA A 33 7.94 -16.75 2.37
CA ALA A 33 6.72 -16.75 1.58
C ALA A 33 5.63 -15.90 2.22
N VAL A 34 5.40 -16.05 3.53
CA VAL A 34 4.41 -15.27 4.28
C VAL A 34 4.74 -13.79 4.28
N ASP A 35 6.02 -13.43 4.41
CA ASP A 35 6.49 -12.05 4.38
C ASP A 35 6.17 -11.38 3.04
N LYS A 36 6.51 -12.02 1.91
CA LYS A 36 6.21 -11.50 0.55
C LYS A 36 4.72 -11.34 0.27
N TRP A 37 3.89 -12.29 0.70
CA TRP A 37 2.45 -12.16 0.61
C TRP A 37 1.94 -11.03 1.51
N GLY A 38 2.54 -10.85 2.69
CA GLY A 38 2.24 -9.73 3.59
C GLY A 38 2.51 -8.39 2.92
N HIS A 39 3.68 -8.20 2.30
CA HIS A 39 4.03 -7.01 1.54
C HIS A 39 3.06 -6.76 0.40
N LEU A 40 2.79 -7.78 -0.43
CA LEU A 40 1.87 -7.66 -1.56
C LEU A 40 0.48 -7.21 -1.11
N LEU A 41 -0.11 -7.88 -0.12
CA LEU A 41 -1.47 -7.57 0.37
C LEU A 41 -1.53 -6.21 1.07
N ALA A 42 -0.52 -5.84 1.84
CA ALA A 42 -0.44 -4.56 2.53
C ALA A 42 -0.43 -3.39 1.52
N TYR A 43 0.41 -3.47 0.49
CA TYR A 43 0.52 -2.41 -0.51
C TYR A 43 -0.63 -2.41 -1.52
N MET A 44 -1.22 -3.57 -1.79
CA MET A 44 -2.46 -3.67 -2.56
C MET A 44 -3.61 -2.96 -1.82
N SER A 45 -3.75 -3.21 -0.52
CA SER A 45 -4.78 -2.56 0.31
C SER A 45 -4.54 -1.06 0.45
N LEU A 46 -3.28 -0.65 0.70
CA LEU A 46 -2.90 0.75 0.83
C LEU A 46 -3.25 1.55 -0.42
N SER A 47 -2.83 1.07 -1.59
CA SER A 47 -3.06 1.76 -2.87
C SER A 47 -4.54 1.77 -3.25
N PHE A 48 -5.25 0.65 -3.09
CA PHE A 48 -6.68 0.56 -3.37
C PHE A 48 -7.47 1.59 -2.54
N VAL A 49 -7.25 1.63 -1.22
CA VAL A 49 -7.93 2.56 -0.32
C VAL A 49 -7.58 4.00 -0.66
N LEU A 50 -6.31 4.29 -0.96
CA LEU A 50 -5.87 5.62 -1.39
C LEU A 50 -6.64 6.09 -2.64
N PHE A 51 -6.80 5.23 -3.65
CA PHE A 51 -7.53 5.58 -4.87
C PHE A 51 -9.02 5.81 -4.61
N VAL A 52 -9.64 5.01 -3.74
CA VAL A 52 -11.03 5.21 -3.34
C VAL A 52 -11.21 6.54 -2.59
N GLU A 53 -10.36 6.85 -1.62
CA GLU A 53 -10.40 8.11 -0.88
C GLU A 53 -10.13 9.31 -1.78
N LEU A 54 -9.20 9.16 -2.73
CA LEU A 54 -8.91 10.17 -3.74
C LEU A 54 -10.13 10.45 -4.62
N ALA A 55 -10.78 9.40 -5.14
CA ALA A 55 -11.97 9.53 -5.96
C ALA A 55 -13.13 10.19 -5.20
N LYS A 56 -13.33 9.81 -3.93
CA LYS A 56 -14.31 10.45 -3.03
C LYS A 56 -14.00 11.93 -2.83
N LYS A 57 -12.75 12.28 -2.50
CA LYS A 57 -12.33 13.66 -2.27
C LYS A 57 -12.65 14.57 -3.47
N TYR A 58 -12.49 14.07 -4.67
CA TYR A 58 -12.78 14.81 -5.90
C TYR A 58 -14.15 14.49 -6.51
N HIS A 59 -15.07 13.96 -5.70
CA HIS A 59 -16.45 13.67 -6.09
C HIS A 59 -16.57 12.86 -7.40
N TRP A 60 -15.64 11.90 -7.62
CA TRP A 60 -15.59 11.05 -8.82
C TRP A 60 -15.51 11.84 -10.14
N SER A 61 -15.08 13.10 -10.09
CA SER A 61 -14.84 13.95 -11.26
C SER A 61 -13.57 13.52 -12.01
N ASN A 62 -13.35 14.05 -13.20
CA ASN A 62 -12.11 13.79 -13.95
C ASN A 62 -10.84 14.25 -13.22
N THR A 63 -10.96 15.10 -12.22
CA THR A 63 -9.83 15.63 -11.43
C THR A 63 -9.08 14.52 -10.70
N TYR A 64 -9.76 13.50 -10.12
CA TYR A 64 -9.06 12.43 -9.42
C TYR A 64 -8.14 11.62 -10.34
N ARG A 65 -8.49 11.49 -11.63
CA ARG A 65 -7.69 10.74 -12.60
C ARG A 65 -6.29 11.31 -12.79
N ARG A 66 -6.16 12.64 -12.67
CA ARG A 66 -4.86 13.32 -12.76
C ARG A 66 -3.94 12.99 -11.59
N TRP A 67 -4.52 12.58 -10.46
CA TRP A 67 -3.78 12.25 -9.24
C TRP A 67 -3.49 10.76 -9.10
N LEU A 68 -3.99 9.89 -9.98
CA LEU A 68 -3.74 8.44 -9.89
C LEU A 68 -2.24 8.11 -10.03
N ILE A 69 -1.57 8.65 -11.06
CA ILE A 69 -0.14 8.40 -11.28
C ILE A 69 0.72 8.94 -10.12
N PRO A 70 0.56 10.20 -9.66
CA PRO A 70 1.26 10.67 -8.46
C PRO A 70 1.00 9.80 -7.23
N SER A 71 -0.22 9.29 -7.05
CA SER A 71 -0.56 8.42 -5.93
C SER A 71 0.12 7.05 -6.00
N ILE A 72 0.22 6.45 -7.20
CA ILE A 72 1.01 5.23 -7.45
C ILE A 72 2.47 5.49 -7.06
N THR A 73 3.05 6.58 -7.52
CA THR A 73 4.44 6.96 -7.22
C THR A 73 4.66 7.11 -5.72
N ILE A 74 3.74 7.75 -5.00
CA ILE A 74 3.82 7.91 -3.54
C ILE A 74 3.80 6.53 -2.84
N CYS A 75 2.93 5.61 -3.25
CA CYS A 75 2.88 4.26 -2.67
C CYS A 75 4.19 3.48 -2.92
N ILE A 76 4.76 3.60 -4.12
CA ILE A 76 6.04 2.94 -4.46
C ILE A 76 7.19 3.54 -3.64
N ILE A 77 7.28 4.87 -3.56
CA ILE A 77 8.30 5.55 -2.75
C ILE A 77 8.16 5.15 -1.27
N TYR A 78 6.94 5.08 -0.76
CA TYR A 78 6.69 4.65 0.60
C TYR A 78 7.20 3.21 0.82
N GLY A 79 6.95 2.29 -0.12
CA GLY A 79 7.48 0.93 -0.07
C GLY A 79 9.00 0.89 -0.04
N ILE A 80 9.66 1.67 -0.89
CA ILE A 80 11.13 1.78 -0.89
C ILE A 80 11.66 2.30 0.46
N LEU A 81 11.01 3.34 1.01
CA LEU A 81 11.41 3.89 2.30
C LEU A 81 11.26 2.88 3.45
N MET A 82 10.21 2.04 3.42
CA MET A 82 10.04 0.97 4.41
C MET A 82 11.13 -0.09 4.31
N GLU A 83 11.52 -0.50 3.10
CA GLU A 83 12.63 -1.45 2.90
C GLU A 83 13.97 -0.87 3.37
N LEU A 84 14.23 0.40 3.05
CA LEU A 84 15.44 1.09 3.53
C LEU A 84 15.45 1.21 5.06
N LEU A 85 14.31 1.48 5.67
CA LEU A 85 14.17 1.53 7.13
C LEU A 85 14.47 0.18 7.76
N GLN A 86 13.94 -0.91 7.19
CA GLN A 86 14.19 -2.28 7.65
C GLN A 86 15.66 -2.69 7.52
N ALA A 87 16.36 -2.20 6.50
CA ALA A 87 17.78 -2.45 6.28
C ALA A 87 18.71 -1.71 7.26
N THR A 88 18.18 -0.83 8.11
CA THR A 88 18.99 -0.17 9.13
C THR A 88 19.41 -1.14 10.24
N PRO A 89 20.59 -0.92 10.88
CA PRO A 89 21.06 -1.78 11.98
C PRO A 89 20.15 -1.82 13.21
N LEU A 90 19.15 -0.94 13.28
CA LEU A 90 18.15 -0.88 14.36
C LEU A 90 17.15 -2.04 14.32
N PHE A 91 16.95 -2.61 13.12
CA PHE A 91 16.02 -3.72 12.90
C PHE A 91 16.82 -4.89 12.34
N ASP A 92 16.77 -6.04 13.00
CA ASP A 92 17.49 -7.27 12.62
C ASP A 92 16.89 -7.89 11.33
N ARG A 93 16.83 -7.09 10.27
CA ARG A 93 16.28 -7.42 8.94
C ARG A 93 17.24 -7.00 7.83
N HIS A 94 17.14 -7.66 6.70
CA HIS A 94 17.95 -7.37 5.52
C HIS A 94 17.08 -6.79 4.41
N PHE A 95 17.66 -5.89 3.61
CA PHE A 95 17.05 -5.38 2.39
C PHE A 95 16.87 -6.51 1.38
N GLU A 96 15.64 -6.71 0.90
CA GLU A 96 15.34 -7.69 -0.14
C GLU A 96 14.68 -7.01 -1.36
N PHE A 97 15.29 -7.13 -2.54
CA PHE A 97 14.68 -6.67 -3.80
C PHE A 97 13.35 -7.35 -4.10
N ALA A 98 13.18 -8.60 -3.64
CA ALA A 98 11.94 -9.34 -3.79
C ALA A 98 10.77 -8.70 -3.03
N ASP A 99 11.03 -8.05 -1.89
CA ASP A 99 10.01 -7.35 -1.10
C ASP A 99 9.62 -6.04 -1.77
N MET A 100 10.60 -5.31 -2.35
CA MET A 100 10.30 -4.16 -3.22
C MET A 100 9.45 -4.55 -4.43
N ALA A 101 9.75 -5.69 -5.07
CA ALA A 101 8.95 -6.20 -6.16
C ALA A 101 7.53 -6.55 -5.70
N ALA A 102 7.37 -7.22 -4.55
CA ALA A 102 6.08 -7.54 -3.95
C ALA A 102 5.26 -6.28 -3.64
N ASN A 103 5.90 -5.23 -3.07
CA ASN A 103 5.27 -3.94 -2.83
C ASN A 103 4.75 -3.32 -4.13
N SER A 104 5.58 -3.28 -5.17
CA SER A 104 5.23 -2.69 -6.48
C SER A 104 4.12 -3.47 -7.19
N ILE A 105 4.16 -4.79 -7.15
CA ILE A 105 3.09 -5.66 -7.66
C ILE A 105 1.80 -5.41 -6.86
N GLY A 106 1.88 -5.31 -5.54
CA GLY A 106 0.74 -4.99 -4.68
C GLY A 106 0.08 -3.67 -5.08
N VAL A 107 0.87 -2.60 -5.26
CA VAL A 107 0.35 -1.30 -5.72
C VAL A 107 -0.34 -1.41 -7.08
N SER A 108 0.26 -2.15 -8.02
CA SER A 108 -0.32 -2.36 -9.36
C SER A 108 -1.64 -3.14 -9.30
N LEU A 109 -1.71 -4.18 -8.47
CA LEU A 109 -2.95 -4.94 -8.26
C LEU A 109 -4.03 -4.10 -7.60
N GLY A 110 -3.68 -3.26 -6.62
CA GLY A 110 -4.61 -2.31 -6.01
C GLY A 110 -5.19 -1.32 -7.01
N PHE A 111 -4.36 -0.86 -7.96
CA PHE A 111 -4.82 -0.02 -9.06
C PHE A 111 -5.79 -0.76 -9.99
N VAL A 112 -5.46 -1.98 -10.42
CA VAL A 112 -6.33 -2.80 -11.27
C VAL A 112 -7.67 -3.08 -10.58
N LEU A 113 -7.66 -3.45 -9.30
CA LEU A 113 -8.87 -3.65 -8.50
C LEU A 113 -9.70 -2.36 -8.42
N PHE A 114 -9.07 -1.22 -8.20
CA PHE A 114 -9.78 0.07 -8.16
C PHE A 114 -10.45 0.36 -9.50
N ILE A 115 -9.75 0.22 -10.62
CA ILE A 115 -10.35 0.45 -11.94
C ILE A 115 -11.52 -0.50 -12.19
N GLY A 116 -11.37 -1.80 -11.89
CA GLY A 116 -12.41 -2.80 -12.09
C GLY A 116 -13.66 -2.60 -11.22
N THR A 117 -13.48 -2.03 -10.02
CA THR A 117 -14.58 -1.84 -9.05
C THR A 117 -15.09 -0.40 -8.98
N SER A 118 -14.41 0.54 -9.59
CA SER A 118 -14.68 1.99 -9.46
C SER A 118 -16.11 2.38 -9.82
N ALA A 119 -16.68 1.81 -10.88
CA ALA A 119 -18.05 2.09 -11.30
C ALA A 119 -19.08 1.61 -10.25
N TRP A 120 -18.84 0.45 -9.66
CA TRP A 120 -19.71 -0.11 -8.61
C TRP A 120 -19.57 0.71 -7.30
N ILE A 121 -18.34 1.01 -6.88
CA ILE A 121 -18.08 1.82 -5.68
C ILE A 121 -18.72 3.20 -5.85
N LYS A 122 -18.57 3.83 -7.02
CA LYS A 122 -19.19 5.12 -7.33
C LYS A 122 -20.70 5.11 -7.07
N LYS A 123 -21.42 4.06 -7.50
CA LYS A 123 -22.86 3.93 -7.28
C LYS A 123 -23.25 3.86 -5.81
N LEU A 124 -22.38 3.35 -4.92
CA LEU A 124 -22.62 3.29 -3.48
C LEU A 124 -22.50 4.66 -2.80
N TYR A 125 -21.70 5.57 -3.36
CA TYR A 125 -21.41 6.87 -2.76
C TYR A 125 -22.14 8.04 -3.40
N ILE A 126 -22.63 7.89 -4.63
CA ILE A 126 -23.43 8.90 -5.32
C ILE A 126 -24.86 8.35 -5.42
N LYS A 127 -25.57 8.41 -4.29
CA LYS A 127 -27.02 8.28 -4.24
C LYS A 127 -27.65 9.66 -4.26
#